data_8dc37febe2f937b3fd13f4e8ab03185e
#
_entry.id   8dc37febe2f937b3fd13f4e8ab03185e
#
_cell.length_a   1.000
_cell.length_b   1.000
_cell.length_c   1.000
_cell.angle_alpha   90.00
_cell.angle_beta   90.00
_cell.angle_gamma   90.00
#
_symmetry.space_group_name_H-M   'P 1'
#
loop_
_entity.id
_entity.type
_entity.pdbx_description
1 polymer ?
#
loop_
_entity_poly.entity_id
_entity_poly.type
_entity_poly.pdbx_seq_one_letter_code
_entity_poly.pdbx_strand_id
1 'polypeptide(L)'
;DRNVYDNVAFAQKVVGEPNSHIRKKVPLMLSMVGLAAKYRSFPRQLSGGEQQRVAIARALINEPDILLADEPTGNLDNNNAWEIMKLLEEINAKGTTVLVVTHNLEIVKVMKKRVITVKKGTIVSDSKQGEFDDED
;
A
#
# COMPACT_ATOMS: atom_id res chain seq x y z
N ASP A 1 9.12 15.38 -10.72
CA ASP A 1 10.24 16.23 -10.45
C ASP A 1 10.90 16.02 -9.09
N ARG A 2 10.34 15.12 -8.27
CA ARG A 2 10.93 14.73 -7.01
C ARG A 2 11.44 13.30 -7.09
N ASN A 3 12.62 13.04 -6.50
CA ASN A 3 13.11 11.69 -6.36
C ASN A 3 12.29 10.91 -5.31
N VAL A 4 12.61 9.65 -5.11
CA VAL A 4 11.91 8.77 -4.14
C VAL A 4 11.93 9.36 -2.73
N TYR A 5 13.10 9.76 -2.25
CA TYR A 5 13.24 10.35 -0.91
C TYR A 5 12.35 11.59 -0.77
N ASP A 6 12.42 12.52 -1.68
CA ASP A 6 11.68 13.78 -1.62
C ASP A 6 10.16 13.56 -1.75
N ASN A 7 9.73 12.55 -2.51
CA ASN A 7 8.32 12.19 -2.58
C ASN A 7 7.76 11.80 -1.21
N VAL A 8 8.49 10.97 -0.47
CA VAL A 8 8.07 10.53 0.85
C VAL A 8 8.20 11.66 1.88
N ALA A 9 9.32 12.39 1.83
CA ALA A 9 9.57 13.52 2.72
C ALA A 9 8.51 14.63 2.57
N PHE A 10 8.02 14.84 1.37
CA PHE A 10 7.00 15.87 1.10
C PHE A 10 5.74 15.67 1.94
N ALA A 11 5.30 14.43 2.11
CA ALA A 11 4.12 14.13 2.94
C ALA A 11 4.30 14.60 4.39
N GLN A 12 5.51 14.53 4.92
CA GLN A 12 5.83 15.03 6.27
C GLN A 12 5.96 16.55 6.31
N LYS A 13 6.53 17.15 5.26
CA LYS A 13 6.66 18.61 5.17
C LYS A 13 5.29 19.29 5.15
N VAL A 14 4.32 18.69 4.46
CA VAL A 14 2.96 19.21 4.37
C VAL A 14 2.28 19.30 5.74
N VAL A 15 2.53 18.35 6.63
CA VAL A 15 1.94 18.37 7.99
C VAL A 15 2.82 19.10 9.01
N GLY A 16 3.92 19.72 8.57
CA GLY A 16 4.75 20.56 9.41
C GLY A 16 5.75 19.82 10.27
N GLU A 17 6.11 18.58 9.93
CA GLU A 17 7.12 17.84 10.68
C GLU A 17 8.49 18.51 10.59
N PRO A 18 9.28 18.56 11.71
CA PRO A 18 10.62 19.12 11.68
C PRO A 18 11.57 18.32 10.80
N ASN A 19 12.51 19.00 10.15
CA ASN A 19 13.50 18.35 9.27
C ASN A 19 14.29 17.24 9.98
N SER A 20 14.56 17.38 11.29
CA SER A 20 15.26 16.36 12.07
C SER A 20 14.45 15.04 12.12
N HIS A 21 13.13 15.12 12.24
CA HIS A 21 12.25 13.94 12.22
C HIS A 21 12.19 13.32 10.82
N ILE A 22 12.07 14.16 9.78
CA ILE A 22 12.03 13.70 8.39
C ILE A 22 13.29 12.90 8.05
N ARG A 23 14.47 13.41 8.41
CA ARG A 23 15.75 12.74 8.13
C ARG A 23 15.89 11.39 8.82
N LYS A 24 15.19 11.17 9.92
CA LYS A 24 15.18 9.87 10.63
C LYS A 24 14.13 8.93 10.06
N LYS A 25 12.92 9.42 9.82
CA LYS A 25 11.78 8.60 9.44
C LYS A 25 11.81 8.13 7.99
N VAL A 26 12.20 9.00 7.06
CA VAL A 26 12.14 8.65 5.62
C VAL A 26 13.04 7.47 5.28
N PRO A 27 14.32 7.42 5.71
CA PRO A 27 15.15 6.24 5.44
C PRO A 27 14.58 4.94 6.01
N LEU A 28 14.01 4.98 7.21
CA LEU A 28 13.38 3.80 7.82
C LEU A 28 12.16 3.34 7.02
N MET A 29 11.35 4.29 6.56
CA MET A 29 10.20 3.97 5.73
C MET A 29 10.60 3.37 4.40
N LEU A 30 11.61 3.93 3.73
CA LEU A 30 12.13 3.40 2.47
C LEU A 30 12.70 2.00 2.64
N SER A 31 13.38 1.74 3.76
CA SER A 31 13.86 0.40 4.08
C SER A 31 12.69 -0.58 4.26
N MET A 32 11.64 -0.17 4.96
CA MET A 32 10.46 -1.01 5.20
C MET A 32 9.76 -1.41 3.89
N VAL A 33 9.66 -0.50 2.94
CA VAL A 33 9.01 -0.79 1.64
C VAL A 33 9.99 -1.34 0.58
N GLY A 34 11.25 -1.58 0.95
CA GLY A 34 12.24 -2.18 0.04
C GLY A 34 12.83 -1.22 -0.99
N LEU A 35 12.85 0.08 -0.71
CA LEU A 35 13.33 1.11 -1.63
C LEU A 35 14.57 1.87 -1.13
N ALA A 36 15.25 1.37 -0.10
CA ALA A 36 16.41 2.06 0.47
C ALA A 36 17.49 2.37 -0.58
N ALA A 37 17.77 1.41 -1.49
CA ALA A 37 18.76 1.59 -2.55
C ALA A 37 18.31 2.52 -3.69
N LYS A 38 17.03 2.86 -3.73
CA LYS A 38 16.41 3.68 -4.80
C LYS A 38 16.08 5.09 -4.35
N TYR A 39 16.58 5.54 -3.22
CA TYR A 39 16.17 6.81 -2.61
C TYR A 39 16.42 8.04 -3.49
N ARG A 40 17.43 7.99 -4.36
CA ARG A 40 17.76 9.07 -5.30
C ARG A 40 17.08 8.91 -6.67
N SER A 41 16.45 7.77 -6.93
CA SER A 41 15.80 7.51 -8.21
C SER A 41 14.55 8.38 -8.39
N PHE A 42 14.24 8.69 -9.62
CA PHE A 42 13.01 9.40 -9.98
C PHE A 42 11.93 8.38 -10.37
N PRO A 43 10.63 8.72 -10.22
CA PRO A 43 9.54 7.78 -10.54
C PRO A 43 9.65 7.14 -11.93
N ARG A 44 10.08 7.89 -12.93
CA ARG A 44 10.25 7.38 -14.31
C ARG A 44 11.30 6.29 -14.43
N GLN A 45 12.20 6.17 -13.45
CA GLN A 45 13.28 5.17 -13.41
C GLN A 45 12.87 3.92 -12.64
N LEU A 46 11.65 3.89 -12.09
CA LEU A 46 11.16 2.81 -11.24
C LEU A 46 10.25 1.86 -12.01
N SER A 47 10.25 0.59 -11.62
CA SER A 47 9.24 -0.38 -12.05
C SER A 47 7.86 0.01 -11.51
N GLY A 48 6.79 -0.59 -12.06
CA GLY A 48 5.43 -0.38 -11.57
C GLY A 48 5.29 -0.76 -10.08
N GLY A 49 5.88 -1.88 -9.68
CA GLY A 49 5.89 -2.31 -8.27
C GLY A 49 6.65 -1.34 -7.37
N GLU A 50 7.77 -0.83 -7.81
CA GLU A 50 8.54 0.18 -7.07
C GLU A 50 7.77 1.50 -6.94
N GLN A 51 7.09 1.94 -7.99
CA GLN A 51 6.24 3.13 -7.93
C GLN A 51 5.09 2.95 -6.93
N GLN A 52 4.49 1.77 -6.90
CA GLN A 52 3.44 1.45 -5.92
C GLN A 52 3.99 1.47 -4.49
N ARG A 53 5.21 0.99 -4.27
CA ARG A 53 5.87 1.06 -2.96
C ARG A 53 6.15 2.49 -2.51
N VAL A 54 6.50 3.38 -3.43
CA VAL A 54 6.62 4.81 -3.11
C VAL A 54 5.27 5.36 -2.64
N ALA A 55 4.19 5.02 -3.32
CA ALA A 55 2.84 5.46 -2.94
C ALA A 55 2.46 4.96 -1.54
N ILE A 56 2.77 3.70 -1.23
CA ILE A 56 2.53 3.12 0.10
C ILE A 56 3.37 3.85 1.16
N ALA A 57 4.64 4.10 0.90
CA ALA A 57 5.52 4.82 1.82
C ALA A 57 5.00 6.23 2.12
N ARG A 58 4.52 6.95 1.08
CA ARG A 58 3.92 8.27 1.24
C ARG A 58 2.68 8.24 2.12
N ALA A 59 1.85 7.22 1.96
CA ALA A 59 0.65 7.06 2.76
C ALA A 59 0.97 6.72 4.23
N LEU A 60 2.03 5.96 4.48
CA LEU A 60 2.37 5.44 5.81
C LEU A 60 3.28 6.35 6.63
N ILE A 61 4.00 7.28 5.99
CA ILE A 61 5.03 8.06 6.70
C ILE A 61 4.48 8.87 7.87
N ASN A 62 3.23 9.29 7.81
CA ASN A 62 2.54 10.02 8.86
C ASN A 62 1.84 9.10 9.88
N GLU A 63 2.13 7.80 9.86
CA GLU A 63 1.63 6.81 10.81
C GLU A 63 0.10 6.78 10.93
N PRO A 64 -0.64 6.58 9.82
CA PRO A 64 -2.10 6.55 9.86
C PRO A 64 -2.61 5.29 10.57
N ASP A 65 -3.79 5.38 11.16
CA ASP A 65 -4.47 4.22 11.73
C ASP A 65 -5.05 3.30 10.66
N ILE A 66 -5.43 3.88 9.53
CA ILE A 66 -6.08 3.18 8.42
C ILE A 66 -5.36 3.50 7.11
N LEU A 67 -4.99 2.46 6.38
CA LEU A 67 -4.44 2.58 5.03
C LEU A 67 -5.50 2.12 4.02
N LEU A 68 -5.84 2.99 3.08
CA LEU A 68 -6.75 2.67 1.98
C LEU A 68 -5.94 2.37 0.73
N ALA A 69 -6.13 1.20 0.14
CA ALA A 69 -5.46 0.77 -1.08
C ALA A 69 -6.50 0.41 -2.14
N ASP A 70 -6.60 1.25 -3.17
CA ASP A 70 -7.56 1.07 -4.26
C ASP A 70 -6.86 0.42 -5.45
N GLU A 71 -7.23 -0.82 -5.77
CA GLU A 71 -6.60 -1.64 -6.79
C GLU A 71 -5.06 -1.63 -6.72
N PRO A 72 -4.49 -1.97 -5.56
CA PRO A 72 -3.04 -1.80 -5.34
C PRO A 72 -2.16 -2.66 -6.23
N THR A 73 -2.72 -3.69 -6.85
CA THR A 73 -2.00 -4.61 -7.74
C THR A 73 -2.39 -4.45 -9.22
N GLY A 74 -3.23 -3.48 -9.53
CA GLY A 74 -3.61 -3.16 -10.91
C GLY A 74 -2.38 -2.82 -11.75
N ASN A 75 -2.29 -3.33 -12.96
CA ASN A 75 -1.17 -3.12 -13.89
C ASN A 75 0.16 -3.75 -13.46
N LEU A 76 0.18 -4.60 -12.45
CA LEU A 76 1.38 -5.33 -12.03
C LEU A 76 1.32 -6.77 -12.53
N ASP A 77 2.50 -7.36 -12.84
CA ASP A 77 2.59 -8.78 -13.08
C ASP A 77 2.32 -9.58 -11.78
N ASN A 78 2.15 -10.89 -11.88
CA ASN A 78 1.77 -11.72 -10.74
C ASN A 78 2.80 -11.66 -9.61
N ASN A 79 4.09 -11.68 -9.92
CA ASN A 79 5.14 -11.64 -8.89
C ASN A 79 5.12 -10.31 -8.14
N ASN A 80 5.06 -9.20 -8.86
CA ASN A 80 5.00 -7.87 -8.24
C ASN A 80 3.69 -7.66 -7.49
N ALA A 81 2.57 -8.19 -8.01
CA ALA A 81 1.29 -8.12 -7.31
C ALA A 81 1.36 -8.81 -5.95
N TRP A 82 1.91 -10.02 -5.89
CA TRP A 82 2.07 -10.74 -4.61
C TRP A 82 3.03 -10.04 -3.66
N GLU A 83 4.11 -9.44 -4.15
CA GLU A 83 5.02 -8.67 -3.31
C GLU A 83 4.31 -7.46 -2.67
N ILE A 84 3.44 -6.79 -3.40
CA ILE A 84 2.63 -5.68 -2.85
C ILE A 84 1.65 -6.21 -1.80
N MET A 85 0.96 -7.31 -2.06
CA MET A 85 0.02 -7.89 -1.08
C MET A 85 0.72 -8.35 0.19
N LYS A 86 1.91 -8.94 0.08
CA LYS A 86 2.74 -9.30 1.25
C LYS A 86 3.12 -8.06 2.06
N LEU A 87 3.51 -6.98 1.40
CA LEU A 87 3.84 -5.73 2.07
C LEU A 87 2.62 -5.19 2.84
N LEU A 88 1.45 -5.19 2.23
CA LEU A 88 0.21 -4.76 2.90
C LEU A 88 -0.12 -5.65 4.10
N GLU A 89 0.12 -6.94 4.01
CA GLU A 89 -0.07 -7.85 5.13
C GLU A 89 0.89 -7.57 6.28
N GLU A 90 2.16 -7.29 5.98
CA GLU A 90 3.16 -6.89 6.99
C GLU A 90 2.77 -5.58 7.68
N ILE A 91 2.27 -4.61 6.93
CA ILE A 91 1.79 -3.34 7.47
C ILE A 91 0.62 -3.58 8.43
N ASN A 92 -0.32 -4.43 8.05
CA ASN A 92 -1.45 -4.81 8.90
C ASN A 92 -0.98 -5.53 10.17
N ALA A 93 -0.02 -6.43 10.06
CA ALA A 93 0.52 -7.17 11.20
C ALA A 93 1.17 -6.24 12.23
N LYS A 94 1.65 -5.07 11.83
CA LYS A 94 2.23 -4.06 12.73
C LYS A 94 1.20 -3.14 13.38
N GLY A 95 -0.09 -3.35 13.11
CA GLY A 95 -1.17 -2.64 13.78
C GLY A 95 -1.96 -1.65 12.93
N THR A 96 -1.59 -1.42 11.68
CA THR A 96 -2.36 -0.57 10.78
C THR A 96 -3.53 -1.34 10.20
N THR A 97 -4.73 -0.78 10.27
CA THR A 97 -5.89 -1.34 9.57
C THR A 97 -5.73 -1.09 8.08
N VAL A 98 -5.78 -2.14 7.26
CA VAL A 98 -5.62 -2.03 5.81
C VAL A 98 -6.93 -2.40 5.13
N LEU A 99 -7.47 -1.47 4.34
CA LEU A 99 -8.65 -1.69 3.53
C LEU A 99 -8.23 -1.72 2.06
N VAL A 100 -8.39 -2.89 1.43
CA VAL A 100 -8.04 -3.09 0.02
C VAL A 100 -9.32 -3.16 -0.81
N VAL A 101 -9.42 -2.32 -1.83
CA VAL A 101 -10.49 -2.40 -2.83
C VAL A 101 -9.92 -3.07 -4.06
N THR A 102 -10.51 -4.19 -4.46
CA THR A 102 -10.02 -4.96 -5.62
C THR A 102 -11.13 -5.74 -6.30
N HIS A 103 -10.98 -5.94 -7.62
CA HIS A 103 -11.77 -6.87 -8.41
C HIS A 103 -11.05 -8.20 -8.64
N ASN A 104 -9.85 -8.36 -8.13
CA ASN A 104 -9.06 -9.59 -8.29
C ASN A 104 -9.48 -10.65 -7.27
N LEU A 105 -10.40 -11.52 -7.69
CA LEU A 105 -10.98 -12.55 -6.83
C LEU A 105 -9.95 -13.60 -6.38
N GLU A 106 -8.93 -13.87 -7.21
CA GLU A 106 -7.87 -14.79 -6.84
C GLU A 106 -7.09 -14.31 -5.61
N ILE A 107 -6.73 -13.03 -5.60
CA ILE A 107 -6.06 -12.41 -4.44
C ILE A 107 -6.95 -12.51 -3.21
N VAL A 108 -8.23 -12.19 -3.34
CA VAL A 108 -9.20 -12.26 -2.24
C VAL A 108 -9.24 -13.68 -1.65
N LYS A 109 -9.31 -14.71 -2.48
CA LYS A 109 -9.35 -16.11 -2.03
C LYS A 109 -8.08 -16.53 -1.30
N VAL A 110 -6.92 -16.17 -1.85
CA VAL A 110 -5.62 -16.61 -1.31
C VAL A 110 -5.26 -15.90 -0.03
N MET A 111 -5.60 -14.62 0.11
CA MET A 111 -5.27 -13.82 1.29
C MET A 111 -6.04 -14.23 2.54
N LYS A 112 -7.23 -14.82 2.39
CA LYS A 112 -8.06 -15.33 3.50
C LYS A 112 -8.34 -14.29 4.58
N LYS A 113 -8.60 -13.06 4.16
CA LYS A 113 -8.98 -11.96 5.05
C LYS A 113 -10.49 -11.74 4.99
N ARG A 114 -11.00 -10.88 5.87
CA ARG A 114 -12.40 -10.45 5.84
C ARG A 114 -12.73 -9.85 4.48
N VAL A 115 -13.87 -10.24 3.91
CA VAL A 115 -14.35 -9.74 2.61
C VAL A 115 -15.70 -9.07 2.78
N ILE A 116 -15.79 -7.82 2.36
CA ILE A 116 -17.03 -7.08 2.29
C ILE A 116 -17.38 -6.93 0.81
N THR A 117 -18.50 -7.51 0.40
CA THR A 117 -18.93 -7.44 -1.00
C THR A 117 -19.94 -6.31 -1.17
N VAL A 118 -19.63 -5.42 -2.12
CA VAL A 118 -20.49 -4.27 -2.46
C VAL A 118 -21.05 -4.44 -3.86
N LYS A 119 -22.36 -4.37 -4.01
CA LYS A 119 -23.04 -4.40 -5.31
C LYS A 119 -24.03 -3.24 -5.38
N LYS A 120 -23.96 -2.45 -6.46
CA LYS A 120 -24.84 -1.29 -6.70
C LYS A 120 -24.91 -0.33 -5.51
N GLY A 121 -23.74 -0.06 -4.90
CA GLY A 121 -23.65 0.87 -3.77
C GLY A 121 -24.13 0.33 -2.42
N THR A 122 -24.45 -0.97 -2.35
CA THR A 122 -24.98 -1.60 -1.13
C THR A 122 -24.08 -2.77 -0.71
N ILE A 123 -23.84 -2.90 0.59
CA ILE A 123 -23.14 -4.06 1.15
C ILE A 123 -24.10 -5.25 1.10
N VAL A 124 -23.71 -6.29 0.36
CA VAL A 124 -24.52 -7.51 0.22
C VAL A 124 -23.99 -8.69 1.02
N SER A 125 -22.72 -8.67 1.41
CA SER A 125 -22.17 -9.68 2.32
C SER A 125 -20.95 -9.13 3.06
N ASP A 126 -20.66 -9.75 4.20
CA ASP A 126 -19.50 -9.47 5.04
C ASP A 126 -19.04 -10.80 5.62
N SER A 127 -18.04 -11.39 5.02
CA SER A 127 -17.57 -12.75 5.31
C SER A 127 -16.14 -12.75 5.81
N LYS A 128 -15.80 -13.76 6.58
CA LYS A 128 -14.43 -13.96 7.09
C LYS A 128 -13.66 -14.92 6.18
N GLN A 129 -12.33 -14.78 6.16
CA GLN A 129 -11.40 -15.74 5.57
C GLN A 129 -11.54 -15.97 4.05
N GLY A 130 -11.79 -14.93 3.30
CA GLY A 130 -11.80 -14.99 1.84
C GLY A 130 -13.06 -15.58 1.23
N GLU A 131 -14.10 -15.76 2.03
CA GLU A 131 -15.39 -16.22 1.54
C GLU A 131 -16.16 -15.08 0.87
N PHE A 132 -16.63 -15.33 -0.33
CA PHE A 132 -17.51 -14.38 -1.05
C PHE A 132 -18.41 -15.16 -2.02
N ASP A 133 -19.59 -14.63 -2.26
CA ASP A 133 -20.52 -15.22 -3.21
C ASP A 133 -20.15 -14.80 -4.64
N ASP A 134 -19.81 -15.78 -5.48
CA ASP A 134 -19.52 -15.59 -6.89
C ASP A 134 -20.83 -15.46 -7.73
N GLU A 135 -21.98 -15.54 -7.10
CA GLU A 135 -23.26 -15.46 -7.80
C GLU A 135 -23.60 -14.01 -8.14
N ASP A 136 -23.73 -13.76 -9.43
CA ASP A 136 -24.21 -12.49 -9.99
C ASP A 136 -25.70 -12.25 -9.70
#